data_f3bd0d6fa598a6472fb5afb97d2742a8
#
_entry.id   f3bd0d6fa598a6472fb5afb97d2742a8
#
_cell.length_a   1.000
_cell.length_b   1.000
_cell.length_c   1.000
_cell.angle_alpha   90.00
_cell.angle_beta   90.00
_cell.angle_gamma   90.00
#
_symmetry.space_group_name_H-M   'P 1'
#
loop_
_entity.id
_entity.type
_entity.pdbx_description
1 polymer ?
#
loop_
_entity_poly.entity_id
_entity_poly.type
_entity_poly.pdbx_seq_one_letter_code
_entity_poly.pdbx_strand_id
1 'polypeptide(L)'
;MSSKGKFVSGEEISKQLYVSRNAVWKAINSLRADGFIIDAAQNKGYLLSGGETDDFTRYGILRIRQLLKKSAADADITIKDTVTSTNTLLRISAENGAPSKTVLIANEQTEGRGRHGKSFYSPADTGIYMSVLLRPDFKADKAFFITAGAAVSVVRAIKKVCGIKAGIKWINDIMLNGKKICGILTEAVTDFESGSLQYAVMGLGVNISRPKGGFPSEISDIASSLYSEEAAGNELKCALAAEILNNFFDICERMSVEKLTDEYKSYSVVIGKRIKVISSNAEYYATAVDIDKNARLIVRDENGDMHTLSSAEVSVREGQI
;
A
#
# COMPACT_ATOMS: atom_id res chain seq x y z
N MET A 1 8.54 -23.71 3.58
CA MET A 1 8.48 -24.25 4.96
C MET A 1 9.44 -23.47 5.83
N SER A 2 8.94 -22.72 6.80
CA SER A 2 9.79 -21.94 7.71
C SER A 2 10.32 -22.85 8.81
N SER A 3 11.63 -23.13 8.78
CA SER A 3 12.31 -23.88 9.83
C SER A 3 12.75 -22.97 11.00
N LYS A 4 11.86 -22.05 11.44
CA LYS A 4 12.16 -21.19 12.58
C LYS A 4 12.61 -22.02 13.78
N GLY A 5 13.86 -21.74 14.26
CA GLY A 5 14.40 -22.39 15.46
C GLY A 5 14.96 -23.79 15.28
N LYS A 6 15.20 -24.27 14.05
CA LYS A 6 15.82 -25.59 13.81
C LYS A 6 17.05 -25.46 12.92
N PHE A 7 18.09 -26.24 13.26
CA PHE A 7 19.27 -26.38 12.39
C PHE A 7 18.88 -27.11 11.10
N VAL A 8 19.35 -26.59 9.96
CA VAL A 8 19.21 -27.22 8.64
C VAL A 8 20.60 -27.50 8.10
N SER A 9 20.85 -28.72 7.67
CA SER A 9 22.18 -29.08 7.16
C SER A 9 22.46 -28.41 5.81
N GLY A 10 23.72 -28.03 5.57
CA GLY A 10 24.12 -27.48 4.27
C GLY A 10 23.86 -28.44 3.10
N GLU A 11 23.81 -29.73 3.36
CA GLU A 11 23.44 -30.75 2.38
C GLU A 11 21.95 -30.74 2.04
N GLU A 12 21.12 -30.60 3.06
CA GLU A 12 19.68 -30.48 2.88
C GLU A 12 19.31 -29.22 2.10
N ILE A 13 19.92 -28.05 2.46
CA ILE A 13 19.75 -26.80 1.72
C ILE A 13 20.19 -26.96 0.26
N SER A 14 21.35 -27.59 0.04
CA SER A 14 21.91 -27.85 -1.29
C SER A 14 20.98 -28.70 -2.15
N LYS A 15 20.38 -29.76 -1.57
CA LYS A 15 19.40 -30.63 -2.26
C LYS A 15 18.10 -29.91 -2.55
N GLN A 16 17.56 -29.16 -1.59
CA GLN A 16 16.29 -28.44 -1.76
C GLN A 16 16.37 -27.30 -2.80
N LEU A 17 17.52 -26.62 -2.88
CA LEU A 17 17.75 -25.49 -3.79
C LEU A 17 18.42 -25.90 -5.12
N TYR A 18 18.76 -27.19 -5.30
CA TYR A 18 19.49 -27.69 -6.48
C TYR A 18 20.79 -26.93 -6.77
N VAL A 19 21.54 -26.57 -5.71
CA VAL A 19 22.82 -25.86 -5.79
C VAL A 19 23.94 -26.64 -5.11
N SER A 20 25.21 -26.30 -5.39
CA SER A 20 26.35 -26.94 -4.71
C SER A 20 26.45 -26.51 -3.24
N ARG A 21 27.05 -27.35 -2.39
CA ARG A 21 27.36 -26.99 -0.99
C ARG A 21 28.21 -25.73 -0.89
N ASN A 22 29.10 -25.50 -1.84
CA ASN A 22 29.93 -24.28 -1.88
C ASN A 22 29.06 -23.03 -2.19
N ALA A 23 28.06 -23.17 -3.04
CA ALA A 23 27.09 -22.10 -3.29
C ALA A 23 26.25 -21.77 -2.03
N VAL A 24 25.84 -22.80 -1.27
CA VAL A 24 25.16 -22.62 0.03
C VAL A 24 26.08 -21.85 0.99
N TRP A 25 27.34 -22.27 1.14
CA TRP A 25 28.31 -21.60 2.02
C TRP A 25 28.50 -20.12 1.63
N LYS A 26 28.68 -19.84 0.33
CA LYS A 26 28.78 -18.46 -0.16
C LYS A 26 27.55 -17.64 0.13
N ALA A 27 26.35 -18.22 -0.09
CA ALA A 27 25.07 -17.55 0.22
C ALA A 27 24.91 -17.26 1.73
N ILE A 28 25.30 -18.22 2.59
CA ILE A 28 25.29 -18.02 4.05
C ILE A 28 26.22 -16.88 4.46
N ASN A 29 27.41 -16.82 3.88
CA ASN A 29 28.36 -15.73 4.18
C ASN A 29 27.87 -14.38 3.64
N SER A 30 27.22 -14.36 2.49
CA SER A 30 26.57 -13.14 1.98
C SER A 30 25.47 -12.68 2.93
N LEU A 31 24.58 -13.58 3.35
CA LEU A 31 23.52 -13.26 4.31
C LEU A 31 24.10 -12.76 5.65
N ARG A 32 25.22 -13.34 6.13
CA ARG A 32 25.89 -12.83 7.33
C ARG A 32 26.46 -11.43 7.13
N ALA A 33 27.05 -11.17 5.96
CA ALA A 33 27.52 -9.82 5.61
C ALA A 33 26.36 -8.81 5.51
N ASP A 34 25.18 -9.30 5.11
CA ASP A 34 23.93 -8.53 5.09
C ASP A 34 23.27 -8.39 6.48
N GLY A 35 23.93 -8.90 7.56
CA GLY A 35 23.51 -8.70 8.97
C GLY A 35 22.65 -9.83 9.55
N PHE A 36 22.42 -10.93 8.84
CA PHE A 36 21.74 -12.08 9.41
C PHE A 36 22.65 -12.83 10.39
N ILE A 37 22.14 -13.11 11.60
CA ILE A 37 22.84 -13.95 12.58
C ILE A 37 22.53 -15.41 12.26
N ILE A 38 23.43 -16.05 11.55
CA ILE A 38 23.31 -17.45 11.18
C ILE A 38 24.38 -18.23 11.95
N ASP A 39 23.94 -18.97 12.96
CA ASP A 39 24.80 -19.89 13.69
C ASP A 39 25.16 -21.11 12.81
N ALA A 40 26.37 -21.55 12.94
CA ALA A 40 26.80 -22.80 12.36
C ALA A 40 27.25 -23.74 13.48
N ALA A 41 26.67 -24.92 13.54
CA ALA A 41 27.07 -25.95 14.46
C ALA A 41 27.58 -27.18 13.69
N GLN A 42 28.71 -27.70 14.14
CA GLN A 42 29.32 -28.89 13.54
C GLN A 42 28.31 -30.05 13.57
N ASN A 43 28.14 -30.71 12.45
CA ASN A 43 27.20 -31.83 12.23
C ASN A 43 25.70 -31.50 12.36
N LYS A 44 25.32 -30.24 12.63
CA LYS A 44 23.93 -29.80 12.69
C LYS A 44 23.52 -28.88 11.52
N GLY A 45 24.51 -28.15 10.97
CA GLY A 45 24.28 -27.21 9.87
C GLY A 45 24.10 -25.77 10.34
N TYR A 46 23.19 -25.07 9.74
CA TYR A 46 22.93 -23.65 9.93
C TYR A 46 21.59 -23.42 10.64
N LEU A 47 21.58 -22.48 11.56
CA LEU A 47 20.39 -21.99 12.26
C LEU A 47 20.33 -20.48 12.10
N LEU A 48 19.23 -19.97 11.57
CA LEU A 48 18.93 -18.56 11.68
C LEU A 48 18.47 -18.31 13.13
N SER A 49 19.40 -17.85 13.98
CA SER A 49 19.21 -17.70 15.43
C SER A 49 18.81 -16.28 15.82
N GLY A 50 19.04 -15.35 14.97
CA GLY A 50 18.77 -13.94 15.15
C GLY A 50 19.25 -13.21 13.90
N GLY A 51 19.38 -11.95 13.97
CA GLY A 51 19.50 -11.07 12.82
C GLY A 51 18.09 -10.88 12.48
N GLU A 52 17.55 -10.26 13.32
CA GLU A 52 16.74 -9.10 13.15
C GLU A 52 15.53 -9.32 12.27
N THR A 53 14.67 -10.21 12.71
CA THR A 53 13.23 -10.07 12.49
C THR A 53 12.76 -8.68 12.91
N ASP A 54 13.59 -7.92 13.64
CA ASP A 54 13.31 -6.57 14.12
C ASP A 54 13.80 -5.48 13.15
N ASP A 55 14.76 -5.76 12.25
CA ASP A 55 15.12 -4.82 11.19
C ASP A 55 14.21 -5.00 9.95
N PHE A 56 13.16 -4.23 9.89
CA PHE A 56 12.24 -4.24 8.76
C PHE A 56 12.92 -3.97 7.43
N THR A 57 14.00 -3.20 7.38
CA THR A 57 14.68 -2.83 6.14
C THR A 57 15.36 -4.03 5.49
N ARG A 58 16.08 -4.83 6.26
CA ARG A 58 16.84 -5.98 5.77
C ARG A 58 15.99 -7.23 5.62
N TYR A 59 15.29 -7.60 6.67
CA TYR A 59 14.39 -8.77 6.65
C TYR A 59 13.24 -8.58 5.66
N GLY A 60 12.68 -7.37 5.62
CA GLY A 60 11.50 -7.05 4.83
C GLY A 60 11.69 -7.27 3.34
N ILE A 61 12.83 -6.85 2.75
CA ILE A 61 13.08 -7.02 1.30
C ILE A 61 13.04 -8.51 0.92
N LEU A 62 13.77 -9.35 1.65
CA LEU A 62 13.83 -10.79 1.35
C LEU A 62 12.45 -11.44 1.54
N ARG A 63 11.77 -11.08 2.63
CA ARG A 63 10.49 -11.67 2.96
C ARG A 63 9.40 -11.25 1.98
N ILE A 64 9.33 -9.99 1.60
CA ILE A 64 8.40 -9.50 0.59
C ILE A 64 8.67 -10.22 -0.74
N ARG A 65 9.92 -10.27 -1.23
CA ARG A 65 10.27 -10.95 -2.47
C ARG A 65 9.86 -12.41 -2.51
N GLN A 66 9.97 -13.14 -1.40
CA GLN A 66 9.50 -14.53 -1.29
C GLN A 66 7.96 -14.68 -1.44
N LEU A 67 7.21 -13.63 -1.12
CA LEU A 67 5.75 -13.62 -1.15
C LEU A 67 5.19 -13.03 -2.46
N LEU A 68 6.05 -12.43 -3.30
CA LEU A 68 5.62 -11.88 -4.58
C LEU A 68 5.20 -12.99 -5.55
N LYS A 69 4.14 -12.71 -6.32
CA LYS A 69 3.64 -13.54 -7.41
C LYS A 69 4.15 -13.02 -8.75
N LYS A 70 3.86 -13.79 -9.83
CA LYS A 70 4.36 -13.51 -11.18
C LYS A 70 4.18 -12.06 -11.63
N SER A 71 3.03 -11.45 -11.41
CA SER A 71 2.73 -10.06 -11.81
C SER A 71 3.59 -9.00 -11.09
N ALA A 72 4.08 -9.34 -9.91
CA ALA A 72 4.90 -8.48 -9.07
C ALA A 72 6.37 -8.92 -8.95
N ALA A 73 6.75 -10.06 -9.56
CA ALA A 73 8.06 -10.68 -9.36
C ALA A 73 9.23 -9.85 -9.88
N ASP A 74 8.98 -9.00 -10.87
CA ASP A 74 9.94 -8.08 -11.50
C ASP A 74 9.98 -6.69 -10.85
N ALA A 75 9.25 -6.46 -9.76
CA ALA A 75 9.27 -5.18 -9.05
C ALA A 75 10.65 -4.93 -8.40
N ASP A 76 11.19 -3.73 -8.63
CA ASP A 76 12.42 -3.27 -7.98
C ASP A 76 12.07 -2.63 -6.64
N ILE A 77 12.27 -3.39 -5.55
CA ILE A 77 11.84 -3.00 -4.21
C ILE A 77 13.04 -2.54 -3.39
N THR A 78 12.92 -1.34 -2.85
CA THR A 78 13.81 -0.78 -1.84
C THR A 78 13.02 -0.51 -0.56
N ILE A 79 13.58 -0.83 0.60
CA ILE A 79 13.04 -0.48 1.91
C ILE A 79 14.03 0.44 2.61
N LYS A 80 13.53 1.53 3.19
CA LYS A 80 14.30 2.48 4.00
C LYS A 80 13.68 2.60 5.39
N ASP A 81 14.51 2.87 6.38
CA ASP A 81 14.02 3.09 7.74
C ASP A 81 13.25 4.41 7.83
N THR A 82 13.92 5.52 7.59
CA THR A 82 13.30 6.86 7.64
C THR A 82 13.53 7.59 6.33
N VAL A 83 12.48 8.23 5.81
CA VAL A 83 12.53 9.11 4.64
C VAL A 83 11.68 10.36 4.87
N THR A 84 11.86 11.40 4.05
CA THR A 84 10.93 12.54 4.04
C THR A 84 9.55 12.09 3.57
N SER A 85 9.47 11.59 2.32
CA SER A 85 8.24 11.04 1.74
C SER A 85 8.59 10.03 0.64
N THR A 86 7.99 8.85 0.68
CA THR A 86 8.16 7.83 -0.37
C THR A 86 7.71 8.34 -1.74
N ASN A 87 6.60 9.10 -1.81
CA ASN A 87 6.14 9.73 -3.06
C ASN A 87 7.15 10.73 -3.61
N THR A 88 7.66 11.62 -2.75
CA THR A 88 8.63 12.65 -3.18
C THR A 88 9.89 12.01 -3.72
N LEU A 89 10.42 10.99 -3.03
CA LEU A 89 11.64 10.30 -3.47
C LEU A 89 11.42 9.52 -4.77
N LEU A 90 10.29 8.83 -4.94
CA LEU A 90 10.01 8.14 -6.19
C LEU A 90 9.74 9.08 -7.35
N ARG A 91 9.18 10.26 -7.11
CA ARG A 91 9.05 11.29 -8.15
C ARG A 91 10.43 11.73 -8.63
N ILE A 92 11.36 12.02 -7.73
CA ILE A 92 12.75 12.36 -8.09
C ILE A 92 13.41 11.20 -8.86
N SER A 93 13.18 9.96 -8.44
CA SER A 93 13.68 8.78 -9.15
C SER A 93 13.10 8.67 -10.56
N ALA A 94 11.81 8.96 -10.74
CA ALA A 94 11.14 8.95 -12.03
C ALA A 94 11.72 9.99 -13.00
N GLU A 95 11.99 11.20 -12.51
CA GLU A 95 12.66 12.28 -13.25
C GLU A 95 14.08 11.90 -13.67
N ASN A 96 14.76 11.05 -12.90
CA ASN A 96 16.08 10.49 -13.20
C ASN A 96 16.01 9.16 -13.98
N GLY A 97 14.87 8.81 -14.56
CA GLY A 97 14.73 7.68 -15.46
C GLY A 97 14.49 6.32 -14.82
N ALA A 98 14.14 6.25 -13.53
CA ALA A 98 13.80 4.98 -12.90
C ALA A 98 12.68 4.23 -13.67
N PRO A 99 12.76 2.89 -13.79
CA PRO A 99 11.81 2.10 -14.56
C PRO A 99 10.43 2.00 -13.87
N SER A 100 9.42 1.61 -14.64
CA SER A 100 8.12 1.19 -14.09
C SER A 100 8.30 0.03 -13.12
N LYS A 101 7.39 -0.10 -12.13
CA LYS A 101 7.45 -1.08 -11.04
C LYS A 101 8.60 -0.86 -10.04
N THR A 102 9.23 0.33 -10.01
CA THR A 102 10.10 0.72 -8.89
C THR A 102 9.22 0.99 -7.66
N VAL A 103 9.56 0.36 -6.55
CA VAL A 103 8.81 0.40 -5.28
C VAL A 103 9.71 0.90 -4.16
N LEU A 104 9.26 1.89 -3.43
CA LEU A 104 9.90 2.37 -2.21
C LEU A 104 8.97 2.17 -1.02
N ILE A 105 9.45 1.47 0.00
CA ILE A 105 8.77 1.28 1.28
C ILE A 105 9.59 1.98 2.36
N ALA A 106 8.93 2.64 3.30
CA ALA A 106 9.57 3.23 4.46
C ALA A 106 8.93 2.74 5.76
N ASN A 107 9.74 2.62 6.82
CA ASN A 107 9.25 2.35 8.16
C ASN A 107 8.70 3.62 8.81
N GLU A 108 9.25 4.79 8.43
CA GLU A 108 8.84 6.11 8.90
C GLU A 108 8.86 7.14 7.78
N GLN A 109 7.94 8.12 7.81
CA GLN A 109 8.02 9.33 6.99
C GLN A 109 7.95 10.57 7.86
N THR A 110 8.91 11.49 7.70
CA THR A 110 8.93 12.77 8.45
C THR A 110 8.02 13.82 7.82
N GLU A 111 7.75 13.70 6.52
CA GLU A 111 6.92 14.61 5.72
C GLU A 111 5.92 13.83 4.87
N GLY A 112 5.22 12.86 5.48
CA GLY A 112 4.21 12.07 4.79
C GLY A 112 3.13 12.95 4.17
N ARG A 113 2.74 12.68 2.90
CA ARG A 113 1.88 13.54 2.10
C ARG A 113 0.50 12.93 1.89
N GLY A 114 -0.52 13.78 1.95
CA GLY A 114 -1.89 13.50 1.56
C GLY A 114 -2.36 14.43 0.45
N ARG A 115 -3.62 14.32 0.05
CA ARG A 115 -4.25 15.18 -0.96
C ARG A 115 -4.41 16.62 -0.45
N HIS A 116 -4.44 17.58 -1.38
CA HIS A 116 -4.68 19.00 -1.09
C HIS A 116 -3.72 19.59 -0.05
N GLY A 117 -2.44 19.17 -0.07
CA GLY A 117 -1.42 19.67 0.83
C GLY A 117 -1.53 19.18 2.27
N LYS A 118 -2.47 18.27 2.58
CA LYS A 118 -2.56 17.65 3.91
C LYS A 118 -1.37 16.72 4.15
N SER A 119 -0.97 16.58 5.41
CA SER A 119 0.02 15.60 5.83
C SER A 119 -0.62 14.21 6.06
N PHE A 120 0.20 13.16 5.97
CA PHE A 120 -0.15 11.82 6.42
C PHE A 120 0.77 11.42 7.57
N TYR A 121 0.22 11.21 8.76
CA TYR A 121 0.99 10.85 9.94
C TYR A 121 1.57 9.44 9.79
N SER A 122 2.89 9.32 9.82
CA SER A 122 3.64 8.13 9.42
C SER A 122 4.74 7.75 10.41
N PRO A 123 4.43 7.50 11.70
CA PRO A 123 5.44 7.18 12.70
C PRO A 123 6.04 5.79 12.49
N ALA A 124 7.27 5.60 12.97
CA ALA A 124 7.99 4.34 12.88
C ALA A 124 7.19 3.17 13.48
N ASP A 125 7.37 1.99 12.92
CA ASP A 125 6.88 0.68 13.39
C ASP A 125 5.35 0.48 13.39
N THR A 126 4.57 1.48 13.03
CA THR A 126 3.11 1.45 13.15
C THR A 126 2.36 1.14 11.86
N GLY A 127 3.03 1.21 10.71
CA GLY A 127 2.37 1.08 9.41
C GLY A 127 3.25 0.59 8.28
N ILE A 128 2.67 0.63 7.09
CA ILE A 128 3.37 0.50 5.81
C ILE A 128 3.20 1.82 5.07
N TYR A 129 4.30 2.44 4.71
CA TYR A 129 4.34 3.64 3.88
C TYR A 129 5.05 3.29 2.59
N MET A 130 4.31 3.14 1.52
CA MET A 130 4.79 2.58 0.27
C MET A 130 4.37 3.42 -0.91
N SER A 131 5.29 3.60 -1.87
CA SER A 131 4.99 4.19 -3.17
C SER A 131 5.45 3.29 -4.29
N VAL A 132 4.72 3.32 -5.40
CA VAL A 132 4.98 2.55 -6.62
C VAL A 132 5.08 3.53 -7.78
N LEU A 133 6.17 3.47 -8.53
CA LEU A 133 6.33 4.19 -9.79
C LEU A 133 5.77 3.37 -10.94
N LEU A 134 4.95 4.00 -11.76
CA LEU A 134 4.35 3.45 -12.96
C LEU A 134 4.67 4.33 -14.16
N ARG A 135 4.87 3.70 -15.32
CA ARG A 135 4.93 4.35 -16.63
C ARG A 135 3.85 3.73 -17.52
N PRO A 136 2.58 4.11 -17.32
CA PRO A 136 1.48 3.49 -18.03
C PRO A 136 1.37 4.05 -19.44
N ASP A 137 0.96 3.18 -20.37
CA ASP A 137 0.66 3.55 -21.75
C ASP A 137 -0.84 3.88 -21.90
N PHE A 138 -1.29 4.92 -21.20
CA PHE A 138 -2.66 5.44 -21.34
C PHE A 138 -2.73 6.94 -21.01
N LYS A 139 -3.83 7.58 -21.44
CA LYS A 139 -4.06 9.01 -21.24
C LYS A 139 -4.37 9.37 -19.79
N ALA A 140 -4.15 10.63 -19.47
CA ALA A 140 -4.31 11.17 -18.11
C ALA A 140 -5.73 11.02 -17.52
N ASP A 141 -6.76 10.96 -18.38
CA ASP A 141 -8.15 10.74 -17.96
C ASP A 141 -8.37 9.38 -17.27
N LYS A 142 -7.45 8.43 -17.51
CA LYS A 142 -7.46 7.12 -16.88
C LYS A 142 -6.60 7.01 -15.61
N ALA A 143 -5.93 8.09 -15.19
CA ALA A 143 -5.07 8.08 -13.98
C ALA A 143 -5.84 7.66 -12.72
N PHE A 144 -7.16 7.89 -12.69
CA PHE A 144 -8.01 7.43 -11.60
C PHE A 144 -7.96 5.91 -11.36
N PHE A 145 -7.77 5.10 -12.43
CA PHE A 145 -7.69 3.65 -12.30
C PHE A 145 -6.52 3.19 -11.43
N ILE A 146 -5.43 3.97 -11.39
CA ILE A 146 -4.31 3.69 -10.50
C ILE A 146 -4.78 3.79 -9.04
N THR A 147 -5.51 4.86 -8.70
CA THR A 147 -6.04 5.07 -7.34
C THR A 147 -7.08 4.01 -6.97
N ALA A 148 -8.01 3.71 -7.87
CA ALA A 148 -9.03 2.69 -7.65
C ALA A 148 -8.41 1.29 -7.51
N GLY A 149 -7.46 0.96 -8.38
CA GLY A 149 -6.71 -0.30 -8.32
C GLY A 149 -5.94 -0.46 -7.01
N ALA A 150 -5.29 0.61 -6.54
CA ALA A 150 -4.64 0.62 -5.24
C ALA A 150 -5.64 0.42 -4.09
N ALA A 151 -6.79 1.09 -4.11
CA ALA A 151 -7.82 0.96 -3.08
C ALA A 151 -8.37 -0.47 -2.99
N VAL A 152 -8.74 -1.06 -4.14
CA VAL A 152 -9.18 -2.46 -4.21
C VAL A 152 -8.10 -3.42 -3.74
N SER A 153 -6.83 -3.18 -4.14
CA SER A 153 -5.70 -4.00 -3.73
C SER A 153 -5.47 -4.00 -2.22
N VAL A 154 -5.60 -2.84 -1.58
CA VAL A 154 -5.48 -2.71 -0.12
C VAL A 154 -6.63 -3.45 0.58
N VAL A 155 -7.89 -3.28 0.15
CA VAL A 155 -9.03 -3.95 0.77
C VAL A 155 -8.93 -5.48 0.62
N ARG A 156 -8.56 -5.99 -0.57
CA ARG A 156 -8.31 -7.43 -0.79
C ARG A 156 -7.20 -7.95 0.11
N ALA A 157 -6.09 -7.22 0.21
CA ALA A 157 -4.94 -7.62 1.03
C ALA A 157 -5.30 -7.67 2.52
N ILE A 158 -5.97 -6.64 3.04
CA ILE A 158 -6.44 -6.60 4.43
C ILE A 158 -7.37 -7.78 4.71
N LYS A 159 -8.34 -8.05 3.83
CA LYS A 159 -9.25 -9.18 3.98
C LYS A 159 -8.51 -10.52 4.01
N LYS A 160 -7.54 -10.72 3.10
CA LYS A 160 -6.82 -11.97 2.95
C LYS A 160 -5.81 -12.22 4.07
N VAL A 161 -5.04 -11.20 4.44
CA VAL A 161 -3.94 -11.33 5.40
C VAL A 161 -4.42 -11.19 6.84
N CYS A 162 -5.35 -10.25 7.09
CA CYS A 162 -5.81 -9.91 8.42
C CYS A 162 -7.20 -10.48 8.75
N GLY A 163 -7.96 -10.98 7.76
CA GLY A 163 -9.36 -11.41 7.97
C GLY A 163 -10.35 -10.26 8.18
N ILE A 164 -9.90 -9.02 8.09
CA ILE A 164 -10.68 -7.81 8.39
C ILE A 164 -11.42 -7.33 7.14
N LYS A 165 -12.69 -6.95 7.28
CA LYS A 165 -13.48 -6.33 6.22
C LYS A 165 -13.36 -4.81 6.34
N ALA A 166 -12.65 -4.19 5.42
CA ALA A 166 -12.54 -2.74 5.26
C ALA A 166 -13.40 -2.28 4.08
N GLY A 167 -13.71 -0.98 4.04
CA GLY A 167 -14.46 -0.37 2.95
C GLY A 167 -13.73 0.82 2.34
N ILE A 168 -14.19 1.28 1.17
CA ILE A 168 -13.61 2.40 0.44
C ILE A 168 -14.50 3.63 0.59
N LYS A 169 -13.96 4.68 1.18
CA LYS A 169 -14.54 6.01 1.12
C LYS A 169 -13.98 6.71 -0.13
N TRP A 170 -14.88 7.01 -1.06
CA TRP A 170 -14.54 7.68 -2.30
C TRP A 170 -13.71 8.95 -1.99
N ILE A 171 -12.57 9.13 -2.57
CA ILE A 171 -12.00 8.47 -3.76
C ILE A 171 -10.82 7.54 -3.39
N ASN A 172 -10.20 7.71 -2.21
CA ASN A 172 -8.82 7.27 -1.92
C ASN A 172 -8.59 6.86 -0.45
N ASP A 173 -9.64 6.79 0.37
CA ASP A 173 -9.50 6.44 1.78
C ASP A 173 -10.06 5.05 2.06
N ILE A 174 -9.32 4.23 2.81
CA ILE A 174 -9.82 2.95 3.29
C ILE A 174 -10.27 3.12 4.74
N MET A 175 -11.47 2.65 5.02
CA MET A 175 -12.18 2.86 6.27
C MET A 175 -12.40 1.54 7.01
N LEU A 176 -12.27 1.60 8.32
CA LEU A 176 -12.66 0.54 9.24
C LEU A 176 -13.45 1.17 10.40
N ASN A 177 -14.66 0.66 10.66
CA ASN A 177 -15.53 1.18 11.74
C ASN A 177 -15.69 2.71 11.72
N GLY A 178 -15.91 3.28 10.54
CA GLY A 178 -16.11 4.73 10.37
C GLY A 178 -14.83 5.57 10.38
N LYS A 179 -13.66 5.01 10.71
CA LYS A 179 -12.37 5.73 10.78
C LYS A 179 -11.43 5.30 9.66
N LYS A 180 -10.57 6.23 9.24
CA LYS A 180 -9.58 6.01 8.18
C LYS A 180 -8.40 5.19 8.69
N ILE A 181 -8.13 4.07 8.01
CA ILE A 181 -6.97 3.20 8.27
C ILE A 181 -5.92 3.25 7.16
N CYS A 182 -6.28 3.75 5.98
CA CYS A 182 -5.33 3.92 4.88
C CYS A 182 -5.72 5.14 4.04
N GLY A 183 -4.70 5.85 3.57
CA GLY A 183 -4.82 6.90 2.56
C GLY A 183 -3.99 6.57 1.33
N ILE A 184 -4.51 6.91 0.15
CA ILE A 184 -3.85 6.71 -1.13
C ILE A 184 -3.67 8.08 -1.80
N LEU A 185 -2.48 8.32 -2.35
CA LEU A 185 -2.14 9.53 -3.08
C LEU A 185 -1.48 9.16 -4.40
N THR A 186 -2.16 9.39 -5.51
CA THR A 186 -1.60 9.25 -6.85
C THR A 186 -1.22 10.62 -7.38
N GLU A 187 0.06 10.81 -7.71
CA GLU A 187 0.60 11.99 -8.37
C GLU A 187 1.07 11.58 -9.77
N ALA A 188 0.63 12.28 -10.80
CA ALA A 188 0.94 11.92 -12.18
C ALA A 188 1.47 13.13 -12.94
N VAL A 189 2.39 12.88 -13.86
CA VAL A 189 2.93 13.87 -14.79
C VAL A 189 2.50 13.47 -16.19
N THR A 190 1.93 14.43 -16.90
CA THR A 190 1.47 14.29 -18.28
C THR A 190 2.46 14.90 -19.26
N ASP A 191 2.64 14.25 -20.38
CA ASP A 191 3.27 14.83 -21.54
C ASP A 191 2.29 15.78 -22.22
N PHE A 192 2.70 17.03 -22.38
CA PHE A 192 1.82 18.10 -22.91
C PHE A 192 1.46 17.91 -24.39
N GLU A 193 2.32 17.27 -25.17
CA GLU A 193 2.10 17.11 -26.61
C GLU A 193 1.15 15.94 -26.88
N SER A 194 1.37 14.80 -26.22
CA SER A 194 0.57 13.58 -26.44
C SER A 194 -0.66 13.45 -25.56
N GLY A 195 -0.70 14.17 -24.42
CA GLY A 195 -1.71 14.01 -23.38
C GLY A 195 -1.60 12.68 -22.62
N SER A 196 -0.53 11.91 -22.87
CA SER A 196 -0.27 10.64 -22.20
C SER A 196 0.40 10.84 -20.85
N LEU A 197 0.29 9.86 -19.96
CA LEU A 197 1.03 9.88 -18.71
C LEU A 197 2.50 9.55 -18.97
N GLN A 198 3.39 10.47 -18.65
CA GLN A 198 4.82 10.23 -18.65
C GLN A 198 5.20 9.25 -17.52
N TYR A 199 4.68 9.49 -16.33
CA TYR A 199 4.74 8.60 -15.19
C TYR A 199 3.66 8.93 -14.16
N ALA A 200 3.39 7.98 -13.28
CA ALA A 200 2.59 8.18 -12.09
C ALA A 200 3.29 7.56 -10.87
N VAL A 201 3.22 8.25 -9.73
CA VAL A 201 3.64 7.74 -8.43
C VAL A 201 2.40 7.52 -7.59
N MET A 202 2.09 6.25 -7.32
CA MET A 202 1.00 5.84 -6.44
C MET A 202 1.56 5.57 -5.05
N GLY A 203 1.24 6.44 -4.09
CA GLY A 203 1.57 6.25 -2.69
C GLY A 203 0.40 5.75 -1.87
N LEU A 204 0.69 4.93 -0.88
CA LEU A 204 -0.27 4.51 0.13
C LEU A 204 0.37 4.47 1.51
N GLY A 205 -0.41 4.85 2.52
CA GLY A 205 -0.07 4.68 3.92
C GLY A 205 -1.13 3.83 4.61
N VAL A 206 -0.75 2.68 5.16
CA VAL A 206 -1.65 1.80 5.92
C VAL A 206 -1.27 1.85 7.40
N ASN A 207 -2.19 2.28 8.24
CA ASN A 207 -2.05 2.23 9.69
C ASN A 207 -2.33 0.80 10.15
N ILE A 208 -1.31 0.08 10.58
CA ILE A 208 -1.45 -1.32 11.03
C ILE A 208 -1.68 -1.38 12.53
N SER A 209 -0.83 -0.71 13.29
CA SER A 209 -0.88 -0.68 14.75
C SER A 209 -1.13 0.73 15.25
N ARG A 210 -1.69 0.84 16.44
CA ARG A 210 -1.88 2.13 17.09
C ARG A 210 -0.51 2.71 17.48
N PRO A 211 -0.21 3.97 17.15
CA PRO A 211 1.01 4.62 17.59
C PRO A 211 1.10 4.70 19.11
N LYS A 212 2.32 4.61 19.65
CA LYS A 212 2.56 4.83 21.08
C LYS A 212 2.11 6.24 21.47
N GLY A 213 1.21 6.35 22.42
CA GLY A 213 0.56 7.61 22.77
C GLY A 213 -0.67 7.97 21.91
N GLY A 214 -1.04 7.15 20.91
CA GLY A 214 -2.21 7.34 20.06
C GLY A 214 -1.94 8.22 18.83
N PHE A 215 -2.99 8.52 18.10
CA PHE A 215 -2.94 9.48 17.00
C PHE A 215 -2.96 10.92 17.55
N PRO A 216 -2.30 11.89 16.87
CA PRO A 216 -2.40 13.31 17.21
C PRO A 216 -3.85 13.78 17.34
N SER A 217 -4.10 14.73 18.25
CA SER A 217 -5.45 15.23 18.57
C SER A 217 -6.24 15.67 17.34
N GLU A 218 -5.54 16.25 16.35
CA GLU A 218 -6.12 16.78 15.10
C GLU A 218 -6.72 15.70 14.20
N ILE A 219 -6.29 14.43 14.37
CA ILE A 219 -6.73 13.31 13.54
C ILE A 219 -7.29 12.13 14.35
N SER A 220 -7.26 12.18 15.67
CA SER A 220 -7.68 11.07 16.57
C SER A 220 -9.13 10.62 16.36
N ASP A 221 -10.00 11.55 15.96
CA ASP A 221 -11.41 11.27 15.70
C ASP A 221 -11.67 10.64 14.33
N ILE A 222 -10.76 10.84 13.37
CA ILE A 222 -10.93 10.41 11.98
C ILE A 222 -9.98 9.30 11.56
N ALA A 223 -8.86 9.10 12.27
CA ALA A 223 -7.86 8.06 11.99
C ALA A 223 -8.01 6.87 12.96
N SER A 224 -7.64 5.70 12.44
CA SER A 224 -7.53 4.45 13.21
C SER A 224 -6.48 3.55 12.58
N SER A 225 -6.29 2.37 13.17
CA SER A 225 -5.40 1.32 12.69
C SER A 225 -6.13 -0.02 12.60
N LEU A 226 -5.55 -1.00 11.90
CA LEU A 226 -6.09 -2.36 11.80
C LEU A 226 -6.18 -3.04 13.16
N TYR A 227 -5.20 -2.80 14.02
CA TYR A 227 -5.11 -3.35 15.37
C TYR A 227 -4.99 -2.21 16.39
N SER A 228 -5.66 -2.37 17.51
CA SER A 228 -5.65 -1.41 18.63
C SER A 228 -4.39 -1.51 19.48
N GLU A 229 -3.69 -2.64 19.42
CA GLU A 229 -2.48 -2.92 20.18
C GLU A 229 -1.23 -2.39 19.47
N GLU A 230 -0.18 -2.12 20.26
CA GLU A 230 1.12 -1.72 19.75
C GLU A 230 1.82 -2.90 19.04
N ALA A 231 2.50 -2.59 17.94
CA ALA A 231 3.42 -3.48 17.22
C ALA A 231 2.82 -4.77 16.62
N ALA A 232 2.20 -4.64 15.46
CA ALA A 232 2.16 -5.77 14.51
C ALA A 232 3.58 -6.10 14.07
N GLY A 233 3.99 -7.37 14.25
CA GLY A 233 5.35 -7.80 13.86
C GLY A 233 5.66 -7.60 12.39
N ASN A 234 6.95 -7.52 12.05
CA ASN A 234 7.43 -7.32 10.68
C ASN A 234 6.92 -8.36 9.68
N GLU A 235 6.63 -9.59 10.12
CA GLU A 235 6.02 -10.62 9.27
C GLU A 235 4.66 -10.20 8.70
N LEU A 236 3.81 -9.59 9.53
CA LEU A 236 2.50 -9.08 9.08
C LEU A 236 2.66 -7.91 8.10
N LYS A 237 3.59 -6.98 8.39
CA LYS A 237 3.91 -5.87 7.47
C LYS A 237 4.37 -6.40 6.11
N CYS A 238 5.28 -7.37 6.10
CA CYS A 238 5.78 -7.99 4.87
C CYS A 238 4.68 -8.71 4.08
N ALA A 239 3.85 -9.50 4.77
CA ALA A 239 2.76 -10.23 4.13
C ALA A 239 1.73 -9.27 3.53
N LEU A 240 1.38 -8.20 4.24
CA LEU A 240 0.43 -7.21 3.77
C LEU A 240 1.00 -6.40 2.60
N ALA A 241 2.25 -5.94 2.68
CA ALA A 241 2.90 -5.21 1.59
C ALA A 241 3.00 -6.07 0.32
N ALA A 242 3.44 -7.31 0.44
CA ALA A 242 3.51 -8.24 -0.68
C ALA A 242 2.14 -8.52 -1.30
N GLU A 243 1.11 -8.73 -0.49
CA GLU A 243 -0.23 -9.01 -1.01
C GLU A 243 -0.85 -7.77 -1.67
N ILE A 244 -0.58 -6.55 -1.17
CA ILE A 244 -0.98 -5.30 -1.83
C ILE A 244 -0.33 -5.21 -3.21
N LEU A 245 1.00 -5.41 -3.30
CA LEU A 245 1.73 -5.37 -4.57
C LEU A 245 1.24 -6.44 -5.55
N ASN A 246 1.02 -7.67 -5.09
CA ASN A 246 0.49 -8.75 -5.90
C ASN A 246 -0.88 -8.42 -6.52
N ASN A 247 -1.81 -7.91 -5.69
CA ASN A 247 -3.13 -7.51 -6.17
C ASN A 247 -3.06 -6.32 -7.10
N PHE A 248 -2.23 -5.32 -6.78
CA PHE A 248 -2.13 -4.09 -7.56
C PHE A 248 -1.58 -4.34 -8.97
N PHE A 249 -0.47 -5.08 -9.09
CA PHE A 249 0.08 -5.40 -10.40
C PHE A 249 -0.79 -6.37 -11.20
N ASP A 250 -1.48 -7.32 -10.53
CA ASP A 250 -2.43 -8.19 -11.22
C ASP A 250 -3.63 -7.40 -11.78
N ILE A 251 -4.14 -6.42 -11.02
CA ILE A 251 -5.18 -5.48 -11.48
C ILE A 251 -4.67 -4.68 -12.68
N CYS A 252 -3.49 -4.08 -12.59
CA CYS A 252 -2.92 -3.28 -13.67
C CYS A 252 -2.71 -4.08 -14.96
N GLU A 253 -2.35 -5.36 -14.86
CA GLU A 253 -2.05 -6.21 -16.02
C GLU A 253 -3.29 -6.87 -16.64
N ARG A 254 -4.31 -7.20 -15.84
CA ARG A 254 -5.34 -8.17 -16.25
C ARG A 254 -6.78 -7.71 -16.08
N MET A 255 -7.01 -6.67 -15.31
CA MET A 255 -8.38 -6.27 -14.99
C MET A 255 -8.89 -5.21 -15.96
N SER A 256 -10.10 -5.44 -16.51
CA SER A 256 -10.75 -4.39 -17.28
C SER A 256 -11.24 -3.28 -16.36
N VAL A 257 -11.38 -2.09 -16.95
CA VAL A 257 -11.88 -0.89 -16.28
C VAL A 257 -13.24 -1.13 -15.62
N GLU A 258 -14.14 -1.80 -16.33
CA GLU A 258 -15.50 -2.07 -15.85
C GLU A 258 -15.47 -2.97 -14.62
N LYS A 259 -14.71 -4.08 -14.68
CA LYS A 259 -14.58 -5.01 -13.55
C LYS A 259 -13.97 -4.34 -12.32
N LEU A 260 -12.95 -3.49 -12.54
CA LEU A 260 -12.35 -2.73 -11.42
C LEU A 260 -13.34 -1.77 -10.81
N THR A 261 -14.10 -1.06 -11.64
CA THR A 261 -15.11 -0.10 -11.15
C THR A 261 -16.22 -0.80 -10.37
N ASP A 262 -16.72 -1.93 -10.88
CA ASP A 262 -17.76 -2.72 -10.20
C ASP A 262 -17.27 -3.23 -8.85
N GLU A 263 -16.03 -3.70 -8.79
CA GLU A 263 -15.45 -4.16 -7.53
C GLU A 263 -15.20 -2.99 -6.57
N TYR A 264 -14.67 -1.88 -7.05
CA TYR A 264 -14.48 -0.68 -6.25
C TYR A 264 -15.82 -0.20 -5.65
N LYS A 265 -16.90 -0.17 -6.44
CA LYS A 265 -18.26 0.11 -5.98
C LYS A 265 -18.71 -0.83 -4.86
N SER A 266 -18.45 -2.13 -5.01
CA SER A 266 -18.85 -3.14 -4.03
C SER A 266 -18.25 -2.93 -2.64
N TYR A 267 -17.11 -2.26 -2.57
CA TYR A 267 -16.45 -1.87 -1.31
C TYR A 267 -16.83 -0.47 -0.83
N SER A 268 -17.64 0.27 -1.56
CA SER A 268 -17.98 1.67 -1.21
C SER A 268 -18.73 1.76 0.10
N VAL A 269 -18.27 2.65 0.97
CA VAL A 269 -18.95 2.97 2.23
C VAL A 269 -19.77 4.27 2.16
N VAL A 270 -19.81 4.92 0.98
CA VAL A 270 -20.52 6.20 0.81
C VAL A 270 -21.82 6.07 0.01
N ILE A 271 -21.93 5.11 -0.90
CA ILE A 271 -23.15 4.91 -1.71
C ILE A 271 -24.36 4.67 -0.80
N GLY A 272 -25.46 5.34 -1.09
CA GLY A 272 -26.70 5.33 -0.32
C GLY A 272 -26.69 6.23 0.93
N LYS A 273 -25.56 6.91 1.22
CA LYS A 273 -25.45 7.76 2.42
C LYS A 273 -25.55 9.24 2.09
N ARG A 274 -26.05 10.00 3.05
CA ARG A 274 -25.96 11.46 3.05
C ARG A 274 -24.53 11.86 3.36
N ILE A 275 -23.94 12.67 2.48
CA ILE A 275 -22.56 13.13 2.57
C ILE A 275 -22.51 14.66 2.50
N LYS A 276 -21.50 15.23 3.10
CA LYS A 276 -21.11 16.61 2.89
C LYS A 276 -20.06 16.62 1.79
N VAL A 277 -20.33 17.32 0.71
CA VAL A 277 -19.42 17.53 -0.42
C VAL A 277 -18.68 18.83 -0.19
N ILE A 278 -17.35 18.79 -0.26
CA ILE A 278 -16.46 19.94 -0.13
C ILE A 278 -15.61 20.00 -1.39
N SER A 279 -15.87 20.98 -2.23
CA SER A 279 -15.09 21.27 -3.43
C SER A 279 -14.42 22.64 -3.31
N SER A 280 -13.57 23.01 -4.29
CA SER A 280 -12.94 24.33 -4.33
C SER A 280 -13.95 25.49 -4.36
N ASN A 281 -15.15 25.25 -4.89
CA ASN A 281 -16.11 26.30 -5.20
C ASN A 281 -17.42 26.21 -4.40
N ALA A 282 -17.65 25.10 -3.69
CA ALA A 282 -18.93 24.87 -2.99
C ALA A 282 -18.79 23.86 -1.85
N GLU A 283 -19.62 24.07 -0.84
CA GLU A 283 -19.87 23.13 0.25
C GLU A 283 -21.37 22.90 0.36
N TYR A 284 -21.82 21.64 0.24
CA TYR A 284 -23.25 21.31 0.28
C TYR A 284 -23.48 19.86 0.73
N TYR A 285 -24.73 19.55 1.08
CA TYR A 285 -25.14 18.18 1.40
C TYR A 285 -25.76 17.51 0.18
N ALA A 286 -25.48 16.21 0.03
CA ALA A 286 -26.06 15.41 -1.03
C ALA A 286 -26.13 13.94 -0.61
N THR A 287 -26.93 13.16 -1.30
CA THR A 287 -26.93 11.69 -1.18
C THR A 287 -26.02 11.10 -2.26
N ALA A 288 -25.05 10.30 -1.87
CA ALA A 288 -24.22 9.54 -2.82
C ALA A 288 -25.07 8.43 -3.46
N VAL A 289 -25.27 8.49 -4.78
CA VAL A 289 -26.20 7.60 -5.49
C VAL A 289 -25.44 6.44 -6.13
N ASP A 290 -24.36 6.75 -6.84
CA ASP A 290 -23.58 5.74 -7.58
C ASP A 290 -22.15 6.24 -7.84
N ILE A 291 -21.32 5.36 -8.40
CA ILE A 291 -20.01 5.67 -8.97
C ILE A 291 -20.03 5.22 -10.43
N ASP A 292 -19.76 6.12 -11.36
CA ASP A 292 -19.84 5.82 -12.79
C ASP A 292 -18.62 5.01 -13.29
N LYS A 293 -18.65 4.62 -14.58
CA LYS A 293 -17.58 3.86 -15.23
C LYS A 293 -16.21 4.58 -15.27
N ASN A 294 -16.17 5.87 -15.03
CA ASN A 294 -14.96 6.67 -14.89
C ASN A 294 -14.62 6.90 -13.41
N ALA A 295 -15.27 6.15 -12.52
CA ALA A 295 -15.15 6.19 -11.07
C ALA A 295 -15.44 7.58 -10.47
N ARG A 296 -16.23 8.39 -11.14
CA ARG A 296 -16.74 9.64 -10.61
C ARG A 296 -17.95 9.37 -9.71
N LEU A 297 -18.04 10.10 -8.59
CA LEU A 297 -19.15 9.95 -7.67
C LEU A 297 -20.38 10.70 -8.19
N ILE A 298 -21.50 10.00 -8.31
CA ILE A 298 -22.79 10.57 -8.66
C ILE A 298 -23.52 10.86 -7.37
N VAL A 299 -23.93 12.11 -7.19
CA VAL A 299 -24.65 12.55 -6.00
C VAL A 299 -25.94 13.23 -6.39
N ARG A 300 -26.95 13.17 -5.50
CA ARG A 300 -28.20 13.90 -5.59
C ARG A 300 -28.23 14.95 -4.48
N ASP A 301 -28.34 16.22 -4.81
CA ASP A 301 -28.44 17.29 -3.83
C ASP A 301 -29.84 17.35 -3.18
N GLU A 302 -30.05 18.32 -2.27
CA GLU A 302 -31.29 18.48 -1.53
C GLU A 302 -32.45 19.02 -2.41
N ASN A 303 -32.15 19.58 -3.58
CA ASN A 303 -33.14 20.01 -4.56
C ASN A 303 -33.58 18.86 -5.48
N GLY A 304 -32.90 17.71 -5.42
CA GLY A 304 -33.13 16.55 -6.29
C GLY A 304 -32.23 16.52 -7.53
N ASP A 305 -31.39 17.52 -7.73
CA ASP A 305 -30.52 17.62 -8.90
C ASP A 305 -29.31 16.64 -8.81
N MET A 306 -28.96 16.08 -9.96
CA MET A 306 -27.85 15.11 -10.07
C MET A 306 -26.56 15.80 -10.44
N HIS A 307 -25.52 15.56 -9.66
CA HIS A 307 -24.17 16.07 -9.92
C HIS A 307 -23.18 14.92 -10.05
N THR A 308 -22.19 15.10 -10.93
CA THR A 308 -21.09 14.14 -11.11
C THR A 308 -19.79 14.76 -10.64
N LEU A 309 -19.19 14.17 -9.60
CA LEU A 309 -17.97 14.65 -8.97
C LEU A 309 -16.77 13.87 -9.49
N SER A 310 -15.81 14.54 -10.12
CA SER A 310 -14.53 13.96 -10.55
C SER A 310 -13.44 14.12 -9.48
N SER A 311 -13.55 15.17 -8.65
CA SER A 311 -12.64 15.46 -7.55
C SER A 311 -13.39 16.27 -6.50
N ALA A 312 -13.42 15.76 -5.26
CA ALA A 312 -13.93 16.46 -4.11
C ALA A 312 -13.44 15.78 -2.83
N GLU A 313 -13.58 16.44 -1.70
CA GLU A 313 -13.55 15.81 -0.39
C GLU A 313 -15.00 15.50 0.02
N VAL A 314 -15.25 14.27 0.45
CA VAL A 314 -16.56 13.87 0.94
C VAL A 314 -16.46 13.43 2.40
N SER A 315 -17.42 13.82 3.21
CA SER A 315 -17.54 13.42 4.61
C SER A 315 -18.89 12.77 4.84
N VAL A 316 -18.88 11.51 5.28
CA VAL A 316 -20.11 10.82 5.67
C VAL A 316 -20.61 11.43 6.99
N ARG A 317 -21.87 11.80 7.03
CA ARG A 317 -22.53 12.21 8.26
C ARG A 317 -23.43 11.07 8.70
N GLU A 318 -23.18 10.53 9.88
CA GLU A 318 -24.12 9.62 10.53
C GLU A 318 -25.35 10.41 10.94
N GLY A 319 -26.50 9.96 10.50
CA GLY A 319 -27.86 10.38 10.55
C GLY A 319 -28.29 11.39 11.63
N GLN A 320 -28.93 12.44 11.15
CA GLN A 320 -30.25 12.79 11.67
C GLN A 320 -31.25 12.37 10.57
N ILE A 321 -31.99 11.30 10.85
CA ILE A 321 -33.27 10.98 10.18
C ILE A 321 -34.30 11.96 10.67
#